data_fde1d187a0feb9fa3ed3f176225f2d28
#
_entry.id   fde1d187a0feb9fa3ed3f176225f2d28
#
_cell.length_a   1.000
_cell.length_b   1.000
_cell.length_c   1.000
_cell.angle_alpha   90.00
_cell.angle_beta   90.00
_cell.angle_gamma   90.00
#
_symmetry.space_group_name_H-M   'P 1'
#
loop_
_entity.id
_entity.type
_entity.pdbx_description
1 polymer ?
#
loop_
_entity_poly.entity_id
_entity_poly.type
_entity_poly.pdbx_seq_one_letter_code
_entity_poly.pdbx_strand_id
1 'polypeptide(L)'
;MEFAIFLNGFIPGPAAHDTNMQHLSYQREAEYAIFADKHNWKYCWLGEHHALTEYSQLSAPEVAIGYLAAQTDYIHLGTAINSLSPRKEHPVRYAERAATMDHYTNNRFEWGTGRGAGSH
;
A
#
# COMPACT_ATOMS: atom_id res chain seq x y z
N MET A 1 -13.56 14.18 -13.25
CA MET A 1 -12.21 13.56 -13.29
C MET A 1 -11.91 13.07 -11.88
N GLU A 2 -11.41 11.85 -11.72
CA GLU A 2 -11.01 11.30 -10.42
C GLU A 2 -9.48 11.24 -10.36
N PHE A 3 -8.92 11.57 -9.21
CA PHE A 3 -7.48 11.56 -8.98
C PHE A 3 -7.09 10.41 -8.07
N ALA A 4 -5.90 9.88 -8.29
CA ALA A 4 -5.30 8.82 -7.48
C ALA A 4 -3.85 9.16 -7.14
N ILE A 5 -3.40 8.69 -5.97
CA ILE A 5 -1.99 8.69 -5.59
C ILE A 5 -1.48 7.24 -5.55
N PHE A 6 -0.23 7.03 -5.90
CA PHE A 6 0.45 5.74 -5.78
C PHE A 6 1.62 5.87 -4.80
N LEU A 7 1.62 5.03 -3.79
CA LEU A 7 2.63 4.97 -2.74
C LEU A 7 3.46 3.69 -2.90
N ASN A 8 4.76 3.83 -2.94
CA ASN A 8 5.68 2.71 -3.21
C ASN A 8 6.83 2.59 -2.22
N GLY A 9 6.93 3.48 -1.24
CA GLY A 9 8.05 3.47 -0.29
C GLY A 9 9.39 3.76 -0.94
N PHE A 10 9.45 4.64 -1.94
CA PHE A 10 10.68 4.94 -2.66
C PHE A 10 11.60 5.86 -1.85
N ILE A 11 12.84 5.41 -1.68
CA ILE A 11 13.94 6.21 -1.09
C ILE A 11 15.11 6.15 -2.05
N PRO A 12 15.58 7.29 -2.60
CA PRO A 12 16.65 7.29 -3.58
C PRO A 12 18.04 7.06 -2.98
N GLY A 13 18.87 6.32 -3.69
CA GLY A 13 20.31 6.20 -3.47
C GLY A 13 20.71 5.67 -2.09
N PRO A 14 21.84 6.12 -1.56
CA PRO A 14 22.37 5.63 -0.29
C PRO A 14 21.47 5.81 0.92
N ALA A 15 20.55 6.78 0.87
CA ALA A 15 19.57 7.01 1.93
C ALA A 15 18.64 5.82 2.18
N ALA A 16 18.47 4.93 1.19
CA ALA A 16 17.66 3.72 1.32
C ALA A 16 18.19 2.74 2.41
N HIS A 17 19.44 2.84 2.78
CA HIS A 17 20.06 2.03 3.84
C HIS A 17 20.06 2.70 5.21
N ASP A 18 19.55 3.92 5.31
CA ASP A 18 19.42 4.64 6.58
C ASP A 18 18.04 4.35 7.20
N THR A 19 18.03 3.71 8.38
CA THR A 19 16.81 3.34 9.08
C THR A 19 15.94 4.55 9.47
N ASN A 20 16.54 5.70 9.72
CA ASN A 20 15.80 6.93 9.98
C ASN A 20 15.07 7.41 8.73
N MET A 21 15.73 7.33 7.57
CA MET A 21 15.12 7.68 6.30
C MET A 21 14.01 6.70 5.90
N GLN A 22 14.17 5.41 6.20
CA GLN A 22 13.12 4.41 6.02
C GLN A 22 11.89 4.75 6.88
N HIS A 23 12.09 5.01 8.16
CA HIS A 23 11.00 5.41 9.06
C HIS A 23 10.31 6.69 8.57
N LEU A 24 11.07 7.70 8.20
CA LEU A 24 10.54 8.96 7.69
C LEU A 24 9.76 8.78 6.38
N SER A 25 10.17 7.85 5.52
CA SER A 25 9.46 7.53 4.28
C SER A 25 8.05 7.00 4.56
N TYR A 26 7.90 6.06 5.48
CA TYR A 26 6.58 5.54 5.88
C TYR A 26 5.68 6.64 6.44
N GLN A 27 6.21 7.51 7.30
CA GLN A 27 5.45 8.62 7.86
C GLN A 27 5.02 9.62 6.78
N ARG A 28 5.91 9.95 5.87
CA ARG A 28 5.66 10.89 4.78
C ARG A 28 4.63 10.36 3.79
N GLU A 29 4.69 9.08 3.44
CA GLU A 29 3.70 8.46 2.56
C GLU A 29 2.31 8.44 3.22
N ALA A 30 2.23 8.18 4.52
CA ALA A 30 0.98 8.28 5.25
C ALA A 30 0.41 9.71 5.23
N GLU A 31 1.27 10.71 5.43
CA GLU A 31 0.88 12.13 5.32
C GLU A 31 0.34 12.48 3.93
N TYR A 32 0.94 11.95 2.86
CA TYR A 32 0.44 12.15 1.49
C TYR A 32 -0.95 11.56 1.28
N ALA A 33 -1.20 10.35 1.79
CA ALA A 33 -2.51 9.73 1.71
C ALA A 33 -3.57 10.52 2.49
N ILE A 34 -3.24 10.96 3.70
CA ILE A 34 -4.13 11.78 4.55
C ILE A 34 -4.40 13.14 3.90
N PHE A 35 -3.38 13.76 3.30
CA PHE A 35 -3.54 15.00 2.55
C PHE A 35 -4.45 14.81 1.33
N ALA A 36 -4.24 13.74 0.56
CA ALA A 36 -5.08 13.41 -0.60
C ALA A 36 -6.55 13.17 -0.20
N ASP A 37 -6.79 12.48 0.92
CA ASP A 37 -8.12 12.29 1.50
C ASP A 37 -8.83 13.64 1.75
N LYS A 38 -8.16 14.56 2.42
CA LYS A 38 -8.68 15.90 2.75
C LYS A 38 -8.96 16.77 1.51
N HIS A 39 -8.37 16.43 0.38
CA HIS A 39 -8.54 17.13 -0.89
C HIS A 39 -9.43 16.36 -1.89
N ASN A 40 -10.20 15.39 -1.40
CA ASN A 40 -11.18 14.61 -2.17
C ASN A 40 -10.56 13.82 -3.34
N TRP A 41 -9.32 13.36 -3.20
CA TRP A 41 -8.76 12.39 -4.13
C TRP A 41 -9.45 11.04 -3.89
N LYS A 42 -9.74 10.35 -5.00
CA LYS A 42 -10.59 9.17 -4.95
C LYS A 42 -9.83 7.92 -4.49
N TYR A 43 -8.60 7.75 -4.91
CA TYR A 43 -7.87 6.50 -4.69
C TYR A 43 -6.45 6.73 -4.17
N CYS A 44 -6.02 5.86 -3.26
CA CYS A 44 -4.65 5.68 -2.85
C CYS A 44 -4.25 4.23 -3.09
N TRP A 45 -3.33 4.01 -4.01
CA TRP A 45 -2.82 2.70 -4.36
C TRP A 45 -1.48 2.46 -3.69
N LEU A 46 -1.32 1.30 -3.05
CA LEU A 46 -0.13 0.91 -2.33
C LEU A 46 0.56 -0.26 -3.04
N GLY A 47 1.84 -0.07 -3.37
CA GLY A 47 2.68 -1.10 -3.95
C GLY A 47 3.03 -2.20 -2.95
N GLU A 48 3.51 -3.34 -3.45
CA GLU A 48 4.03 -4.42 -2.62
C GLU A 48 5.31 -4.96 -3.24
N HIS A 49 6.43 -4.78 -2.53
CA HIS A 49 7.73 -5.27 -2.94
C HIS A 49 8.48 -5.90 -1.78
N HIS A 50 9.26 -6.92 -2.04
CA HIS A 50 9.97 -7.68 -1.03
C HIS A 50 11.47 -7.68 -1.34
N ALA A 51 12.28 -7.58 -0.29
CA ALA A 51 13.75 -7.59 -0.36
C ALA A 51 14.36 -6.52 -1.29
N LEU A 52 13.66 -5.40 -1.46
CA LEU A 52 14.13 -4.24 -2.22
C LEU A 52 14.33 -3.07 -1.27
N THR A 53 15.53 -2.49 -1.26
CA THR A 53 15.84 -1.34 -0.41
C THR A 53 15.69 -0.02 -1.15
N GLU A 54 16.22 0.07 -2.35
CA GLU A 54 16.32 1.34 -3.08
C GLU A 54 15.08 1.69 -3.93
N TYR A 55 14.35 0.67 -4.35
CA TYR A 55 13.21 0.83 -5.23
C TYR A 55 11.88 1.00 -4.46
N SER A 56 11.69 0.20 -3.42
CA SER A 56 10.47 0.19 -2.63
C SER A 56 10.71 -0.39 -1.25
N GLN A 57 10.27 0.33 -0.24
CA GLN A 57 10.30 -0.14 1.15
C GLN A 57 8.99 -0.79 1.58
N LEU A 58 7.91 -0.58 0.82
CA LEU A 58 6.58 -1.05 1.19
C LEU A 58 6.42 -2.55 0.90
N SER A 59 6.48 -3.36 1.95
CA SER A 59 6.40 -4.83 1.86
C SER A 59 5.10 -5.42 2.40
N ALA A 60 4.32 -4.64 3.13
CA ALA A 60 3.07 -5.07 3.76
C ALA A 60 1.98 -4.00 3.59
N PRO A 61 1.44 -3.84 2.36
CA PRO A 61 0.45 -2.81 2.09
C PRO A 61 -0.80 -2.96 2.95
N GLU A 62 -1.18 -4.17 3.34
CA GLU A 62 -2.32 -4.43 4.21
C GLU A 62 -2.17 -3.79 5.60
N VAL A 63 -0.96 -3.72 6.13
CA VAL A 63 -0.69 -3.03 7.41
C VAL A 63 -0.85 -1.52 7.24
N ALA A 64 -0.31 -0.97 6.15
CA ALA A 64 -0.47 0.44 5.83
C ALA A 64 -1.93 0.82 5.57
N ILE A 65 -2.68 -0.03 4.86
CA ILE A 65 -4.12 0.17 4.62
C ILE A 65 -4.88 0.21 5.95
N GLY A 66 -4.60 -0.71 6.88
CA GLY A 66 -5.24 -0.70 8.20
C GLY A 66 -4.95 0.59 8.98
N TYR A 67 -3.71 1.08 8.94
CA TYR A 67 -3.34 2.35 9.56
C TYR A 67 -4.05 3.54 8.90
N LEU A 68 -4.02 3.61 7.57
CA LEU A 68 -4.63 4.70 6.82
C LEU A 68 -6.16 4.70 6.92
N ALA A 69 -6.79 3.53 7.02
CA ALA A 69 -8.23 3.43 7.22
C ALA A 69 -8.73 4.17 8.46
N ALA A 70 -7.92 4.15 9.53
CA ALA A 70 -8.21 4.87 10.77
C ALA A 70 -7.91 6.38 10.70
N GLN A 71 -7.18 6.83 9.69
CA GLN A 71 -6.73 8.22 9.51
C GLN A 71 -7.48 8.98 8.40
N THR A 72 -8.33 8.28 7.65
CA THR A 72 -8.99 8.81 6.45
C THR A 72 -10.47 8.47 6.44
N ASP A 73 -11.28 9.28 5.76
CA ASP A 73 -12.73 9.14 5.74
C ASP A 73 -13.31 8.91 4.34
N TYR A 74 -12.66 9.38 3.29
CA TYR A 74 -13.19 9.42 1.94
C TYR A 74 -12.41 8.59 0.93
N ILE A 75 -11.07 8.67 0.95
CA ILE A 75 -10.21 8.05 -0.05
C ILE A 75 -10.30 6.52 -0.01
N HIS A 76 -10.42 5.89 -1.17
CA HIS A 76 -10.34 4.45 -1.29
C HIS A 76 -8.88 3.98 -1.22
N LEU A 77 -8.64 2.92 -0.49
CA LEU A 77 -7.31 2.37 -0.22
C LEU A 77 -7.17 1.03 -0.92
N GLY A 78 -6.21 0.92 -1.81
CA GLY A 78 -6.08 -0.28 -2.64
C GLY A 78 -4.68 -0.84 -2.73
N THR A 79 -4.60 -2.12 -3.07
CA THR A 79 -3.34 -2.80 -3.37
C THR A 79 -2.99 -2.67 -4.85
N ALA A 80 -1.74 -2.37 -5.15
CA ALA A 80 -1.27 -2.27 -6.54
C ALA A 80 0.13 -2.88 -6.70
N ILE A 81 0.18 -4.19 -6.65
CA ILE A 81 -0.86 -5.20 -6.61
C ILE A 81 -0.57 -6.27 -5.53
N ASN A 82 -1.59 -7.04 -5.12
CA ASN A 82 -1.34 -8.33 -4.48
C ASN A 82 -1.03 -9.38 -5.54
N SER A 83 0.10 -10.04 -5.44
CA SER A 83 0.43 -11.18 -6.31
C SER A 83 -0.33 -12.42 -5.85
N LEU A 84 -1.21 -12.94 -6.71
CA LEU A 84 -2.01 -14.14 -6.42
C LEU A 84 -1.27 -15.45 -6.67
N SER A 85 0.06 -15.45 -6.61
CA SER A 85 0.84 -16.68 -6.76
C SER A 85 0.57 -17.65 -5.60
N PRO A 86 0.10 -18.88 -5.86
CA PRO A 86 -0.09 -19.89 -4.81
C PRO A 86 1.20 -20.27 -4.07
N ARG A 87 2.35 -19.96 -4.66
CA ARG A 87 3.66 -20.17 -4.02
C ARG A 87 3.95 -19.13 -2.93
N LYS A 88 3.33 -17.97 -3.05
CA LYS A 88 3.49 -16.89 -2.08
C LYS A 88 2.57 -17.10 -0.88
N GLU A 89 1.29 -17.34 -1.14
CA GLU A 89 0.29 -17.51 -0.08
C GLU A 89 -0.94 -18.25 -0.61
N HIS A 90 -1.64 -18.96 0.26
CA HIS A 90 -2.86 -19.66 -0.11
C HIS A 90 -3.98 -18.70 -0.49
N PRO A 91 -4.74 -18.93 -1.59
CA PRO A 91 -5.79 -18.00 -2.05
C PRO A 91 -6.86 -17.67 -1.02
N VAL A 92 -7.24 -18.61 -0.17
CA VAL A 92 -8.19 -18.37 0.93
C VAL A 92 -7.67 -17.29 1.87
N ARG A 93 -6.37 -17.28 2.15
CA ARG A 93 -5.77 -16.28 3.04
C ARG A 93 -5.84 -14.87 2.45
N TYR A 94 -5.66 -14.74 1.14
CA TYR A 94 -5.87 -13.46 0.45
C TYR A 94 -7.32 -12.99 0.55
N ALA A 95 -8.29 -13.90 0.34
CA ALA A 95 -9.72 -13.57 0.41
C ALA A 95 -10.13 -13.11 1.82
N GLU A 96 -9.67 -13.82 2.86
CA GLU A 96 -9.91 -13.43 4.26
C GLU A 96 -9.34 -12.04 4.58
N ARG A 97 -8.13 -11.77 4.12
CA ARG A 97 -7.46 -10.48 4.32
C ARG A 97 -8.19 -9.36 3.59
N ALA A 98 -8.58 -9.59 2.33
CA ALA A 98 -9.34 -8.63 1.54
C ALA A 98 -10.67 -8.29 2.21
N ALA A 99 -11.42 -9.29 2.66
CA ALA A 99 -12.67 -9.09 3.38
C ALA A 99 -12.46 -8.31 4.70
N THR A 100 -11.40 -8.62 5.43
CA THR A 100 -11.05 -7.92 6.67
C THR A 100 -10.73 -6.44 6.41
N MET A 101 -9.94 -6.15 5.38
CA MET A 101 -9.62 -4.77 5.00
C MET A 101 -10.88 -4.01 4.56
N ASP A 102 -11.78 -4.64 3.82
CA ASP A 102 -13.03 -4.01 3.39
C ASP A 102 -13.90 -3.60 4.57
N HIS A 103 -14.00 -4.44 5.60
CA HIS A 103 -14.69 -4.10 6.84
C HIS A 103 -14.04 -2.91 7.56
N TYR A 104 -12.72 -2.94 7.76
CA TYR A 104 -12.02 -1.87 8.49
C TYR A 104 -11.97 -0.54 7.73
N THR A 105 -12.04 -0.58 6.40
CA THR A 105 -12.09 0.64 5.57
C THR A 105 -13.51 1.17 5.34
N ASN A 106 -14.54 0.53 5.87
CA ASN A 106 -15.95 0.87 5.61
C ASN A 106 -16.27 0.87 4.11
N ASN A 107 -15.99 -0.24 3.43
CA ASN A 107 -16.20 -0.46 1.99
C ASN A 107 -15.38 0.50 1.08
N ARG A 108 -14.23 0.96 1.55
CA ARG A 108 -13.28 1.77 0.76
C ARG A 108 -12.06 0.98 0.31
N PHE A 109 -12.07 -0.34 0.50
CA PHE A 109 -10.98 -1.20 0.04
C PHE A 109 -11.09 -1.52 -1.44
N GLU A 110 -9.99 -1.39 -2.17
CA GLU A 110 -9.87 -1.73 -3.58
C GLU A 110 -8.82 -2.86 -3.75
N TRP A 111 -9.28 -4.01 -4.21
CA TRP A 111 -8.39 -5.15 -4.33
C TRP A 111 -7.76 -5.26 -5.71
N GLY A 112 -6.60 -4.66 -5.88
CA GLY A 112 -5.78 -4.80 -7.08
C GLY A 112 -4.97 -6.10 -7.04
N THR A 113 -5.12 -6.93 -8.06
CA THR A 113 -4.46 -8.22 -8.15
C THR A 113 -3.68 -8.41 -9.44
N GLY A 114 -2.70 -9.29 -9.43
CA GLY A 114 -1.93 -9.62 -10.62
C GLY A 114 -0.98 -10.80 -10.40
N ARG A 115 -0.20 -11.09 -11.42
CA ARG A 115 0.80 -12.16 -11.35
C ARG A 115 2.04 -11.75 -10.55
N GLY A 116 2.22 -10.46 -10.32
CA GLY A 116 3.47 -9.90 -9.86
C GLY A 116 4.45 -9.69 -11.02
N ALA A 117 5.42 -8.83 -10.77
CA ALA A 117 6.53 -8.58 -11.68
C ALA A 117 7.84 -8.70 -10.90
N GLY A 118 8.89 -9.09 -11.58
CA GLY A 118 10.22 -9.25 -10.98
C GLY A 118 10.67 -10.70 -10.86
N SER A 119 11.97 -10.85 -10.72
CA SER A 119 12.68 -12.13 -10.68
C SER A 119 13.08 -12.56 -9.26
N HIS A 120 12.49 -11.97 -8.25
CA HIS A 120 12.91 -12.21 -6.86
C HIS A 120 12.06 -13.20 -6.15
#